data_5e660f7c45a8e33b0b5cd8f35099851b
#
_entry.id   5e660f7c45a8e33b0b5cd8f35099851b
#
_cell.length_a   1.000
_cell.length_b   1.000
_cell.length_c   1.000
_cell.angle_alpha   90.00
_cell.angle_beta   90.00
_cell.angle_gamma   90.00
#
_symmetry.space_group_name_H-M   'P 1'
#
loop_
_entity.id
_entity.type
_entity.pdbx_description
1 polymer ?
#
loop_
_entity_poly.entity_id
_entity_poly.type
_entity_poly.pdbx_seq_one_letter_code
_entity_poly.pdbx_strand_id
1 'polypeptide(L)'
;MKYVFWLFFICFGTHLLGAQTEKITQELQKFKEIKAFDGISVNLIRSSVNKAVITGVNTKKVAIVNNEGVLKIRMEVDKIFSGYRTFVDVYYTEKLLVLDVNEDARLTSDDIIKQEVLELKAQEGAQIIVKAQVEQLLVKTVTGGIIQASGFSDNQDVLINTGGIYEGKDFKTKFSTVNVNAGSRASVNASNYVKAVVKAGGEVLVYGNPSKIEEKTVFGGTIRKM
;
A
#
# COMPACT_ATOMS: atom_id res chain seq x y z
N MET A 1 71.83 37.42 14.02
CA MET A 1 70.68 37.43 13.06
C MET A 1 69.82 36.22 13.36
N LYS A 2 68.67 36.39 14.00
CA LYS A 2 67.73 35.34 14.37
C LYS A 2 66.57 35.39 13.38
N TYR A 3 66.33 34.36 12.56
CA TYR A 3 65.22 34.24 11.68
C TYR A 3 64.08 33.55 12.45
N VAL A 4 62.99 34.27 12.66
CA VAL A 4 61.68 33.71 13.24
C VAL A 4 60.86 33.24 12.05
N PHE A 5 60.65 31.91 11.95
CA PHE A 5 59.74 31.28 10.99
C PHE A 5 58.31 31.33 11.58
N TRP A 6 57.41 32.09 10.92
CA TRP A 6 55.97 32.07 11.20
C TRP A 6 55.33 30.96 10.41
N LEU A 7 54.86 29.93 11.09
CA LEU A 7 54.06 28.86 10.52
C LEU A 7 52.59 29.32 10.51
N PHE A 8 52.08 29.61 9.31
CA PHE A 8 50.66 29.86 9.08
C PHE A 8 49.91 28.52 9.06
N PHE A 9 49.15 28.22 10.11
CA PHE A 9 48.28 27.06 10.17
C PHE A 9 46.95 27.41 9.46
N ILE A 10 46.80 27.03 8.18
CA ILE A 10 45.54 27.15 7.44
C ILE A 10 44.60 26.03 7.92
N CYS A 11 43.69 26.36 8.81
CA CYS A 11 42.54 25.47 9.15
C CYS A 11 41.60 25.37 7.94
N PHE A 12 41.71 24.28 7.18
CA PHE A 12 40.72 23.89 6.21
C PHE A 12 39.46 23.39 6.97
N GLY A 13 38.50 24.28 7.20
CA GLY A 13 37.19 23.93 7.68
C GLY A 13 36.45 23.12 6.61
N THR A 14 36.37 21.80 6.77
CA THR A 14 35.49 20.96 5.96
C THR A 14 34.04 21.28 6.37
N HIS A 15 33.39 22.15 5.60
CA HIS A 15 31.94 22.28 5.66
C HIS A 15 31.35 20.99 5.12
N LEU A 16 30.90 20.10 6.03
CA LEU A 16 29.97 19.03 5.71
C LEU A 16 28.68 19.70 5.26
N LEU A 17 28.50 19.86 3.96
CA LEU A 17 27.23 20.16 3.33
C LEU A 17 26.33 18.94 3.57
N GLY A 18 25.64 18.93 4.70
CA GLY A 18 24.51 18.03 4.91
C GLY A 18 23.50 18.33 3.80
N ALA A 19 23.27 17.39 2.89
CA ALA A 19 22.20 17.47 1.92
C ALA A 19 20.88 17.57 2.71
N GLN A 20 20.40 18.79 2.86
CA GLN A 20 19.11 19.05 3.51
C GLN A 20 18.05 18.48 2.57
N THR A 21 17.49 17.34 2.91
CA THR A 21 16.39 16.72 2.17
C THR A 21 15.24 17.71 2.17
N GLU A 22 14.91 18.26 1.01
CA GLU A 22 13.86 19.26 0.87
C GLU A 22 12.52 18.63 1.30
N LYS A 23 11.88 19.25 2.28
CA LYS A 23 10.58 18.85 2.80
C LYS A 23 9.52 19.82 2.30
N ILE A 24 8.51 19.31 1.60
CA ILE A 24 7.37 20.09 1.12
C ILE A 24 6.13 19.67 1.91
N THR A 25 5.39 20.65 2.41
CA THR A 25 4.11 20.41 3.08
C THR A 25 3.00 21.05 2.26
N GLN A 26 1.95 20.31 1.97
CA GLN A 26 0.77 20.76 1.25
C GLN A 26 -0.49 20.48 2.09
N GLU A 27 -1.33 21.46 2.33
CA GLU A 27 -2.65 21.26 2.91
C GLU A 27 -3.58 20.58 1.91
N LEU A 28 -4.43 19.70 2.40
CA LEU A 28 -5.35 18.91 1.59
C LEU A 28 -6.79 19.23 1.96
N GLN A 29 -7.65 19.28 0.97
CA GLN A 29 -9.09 19.20 1.19
C GLN A 29 -9.49 17.80 1.63
N LYS A 30 -10.69 17.61 2.17
CA LYS A 30 -11.23 16.30 2.56
C LYS A 30 -11.24 15.32 1.37
N PHE A 31 -10.88 14.08 1.64
CA PHE A 31 -10.90 13.00 0.65
C PHE A 31 -11.31 11.68 1.31
N LYS A 32 -11.80 10.76 0.51
CA LYS A 32 -12.23 9.41 0.94
C LYS A 32 -11.54 8.30 0.15
N GLU A 33 -10.89 8.65 -0.94
CA GLU A 33 -10.13 7.72 -1.78
C GLU A 33 -8.72 8.24 -1.97
N ILE A 34 -7.76 7.31 -2.03
CA ILE A 34 -6.36 7.61 -2.36
C ILE A 34 -5.97 6.77 -3.55
N LYS A 35 -5.30 7.40 -4.52
CA LYS A 35 -4.64 6.75 -5.64
C LYS A 35 -3.17 7.14 -5.68
N ALA A 36 -2.27 6.16 -5.63
CA ALA A 36 -0.82 6.37 -5.69
C ALA A 36 -0.22 5.67 -6.91
N PHE A 37 0.79 6.30 -7.52
CA PHE A 37 1.41 5.88 -8.77
C PHE A 37 2.92 6.08 -8.77
N ASP A 38 3.58 5.61 -9.84
CA ASP A 38 4.98 5.96 -10.22
C ASP A 38 6.05 5.55 -9.19
N GLY A 39 5.85 4.49 -8.43
CA GLY A 39 6.82 4.01 -7.45
C GLY A 39 6.89 4.84 -6.16
N ILE A 40 6.00 5.82 -5.96
CA ILE A 40 5.96 6.65 -4.74
C ILE A 40 5.59 5.80 -3.53
N SER A 41 6.29 6.03 -2.41
CA SER A 41 5.95 5.45 -1.10
C SER A 41 5.03 6.38 -0.32
N VAL A 42 3.79 5.94 -0.09
CA VAL A 42 2.78 6.67 0.69
C VAL A 42 2.62 6.02 2.06
N ASN A 43 2.66 6.83 3.12
CA ASN A 43 2.35 6.41 4.48
C ASN A 43 1.10 7.14 4.98
N LEU A 44 0.10 6.41 5.45
CA LEU A 44 -1.16 6.96 5.96
C LEU A 44 -1.09 7.15 7.46
N ILE A 45 -1.44 8.35 7.91
CA ILE A 45 -1.41 8.74 9.32
C ILE A 45 -2.76 9.34 9.71
N ARG A 46 -3.45 8.71 10.67
CA ARG A 46 -4.69 9.28 11.22
C ARG A 46 -4.40 10.58 11.95
N SER A 47 -5.17 11.64 11.67
CA SER A 47 -4.90 12.98 12.21
C SER A 47 -6.18 13.80 12.39
N SER A 48 -6.06 14.97 13.01
CA SER A 48 -7.10 15.98 13.06
C SER A 48 -7.05 16.97 11.89
N VAL A 49 -6.04 16.88 11.02
CA VAL A 49 -5.86 17.77 9.85
C VAL A 49 -5.54 16.94 8.61
N ASN A 50 -5.95 17.44 7.45
CA ASN A 50 -5.61 16.86 6.16
C ASN A 50 -4.42 17.60 5.57
N LYS A 51 -3.28 16.92 5.43
CA LYS A 51 -2.08 17.45 4.77
C LYS A 51 -1.23 16.32 4.18
N ALA A 52 -0.41 16.66 3.23
CA ALA A 52 0.67 15.80 2.75
C ALA A 52 2.03 16.40 3.11
N VAL A 53 2.98 15.55 3.48
CA VAL A 53 4.37 15.91 3.72
C VAL A 53 5.23 15.08 2.79
N ILE A 54 5.88 15.75 1.84
CA ILE A 54 6.69 15.13 0.79
C ILE A 54 8.15 15.25 1.16
N THR A 55 8.87 14.13 1.10
CA THR A 55 10.31 14.05 1.41
C THR A 55 11.03 13.14 0.41
N GLY A 56 12.36 13.14 0.45
CA GLY A 56 13.18 12.30 -0.42
C GLY A 56 13.66 13.03 -1.67
N VAL A 57 13.66 12.32 -2.80
CA VAL A 57 14.14 12.83 -4.09
C VAL A 57 12.98 13.31 -4.96
N ASN A 58 13.21 14.31 -5.80
CA ASN A 58 12.20 14.84 -6.73
C ASN A 58 10.92 15.40 -6.05
N THR A 59 11.03 15.88 -4.83
CA THR A 59 9.88 16.38 -4.03
C THR A 59 9.04 17.41 -4.77
N LYS A 60 9.68 18.33 -5.53
CA LYS A 60 9.00 19.36 -6.36
C LYS A 60 8.30 18.79 -7.60
N LYS A 61 8.53 17.52 -7.91
CA LYS A 61 7.96 16.82 -9.05
C LYS A 61 6.82 15.88 -8.66
N VAL A 62 6.36 15.96 -7.43
CA VAL A 62 5.17 15.23 -6.98
C VAL A 62 3.94 16.09 -7.20
N ALA A 63 3.01 15.58 -7.98
CA ALA A 63 1.69 16.18 -8.18
C ALA A 63 0.69 15.50 -7.23
N ILE A 64 0.12 16.29 -6.32
CA ILE A 64 -0.98 15.85 -5.44
C ILE A 64 -2.23 16.63 -5.83
N VAL A 65 -3.23 15.93 -6.33
CA VAL A 65 -4.49 16.51 -6.82
C VAL A 65 -5.66 15.85 -6.13
N ASN A 66 -6.54 16.64 -5.54
CA ASN A 66 -7.82 16.16 -5.01
C ASN A 66 -8.94 16.56 -5.97
N ASN A 67 -9.60 15.57 -6.54
CA ASN A 67 -10.75 15.79 -7.40
C ASN A 67 -11.96 15.03 -6.81
N GLU A 68 -12.96 15.78 -6.36
CA GLU A 68 -14.21 15.25 -5.79
C GLU A 68 -14.01 14.19 -4.68
N GLY A 69 -13.00 14.39 -3.82
CA GLY A 69 -12.70 13.48 -2.72
C GLY A 69 -11.80 12.30 -3.10
N VAL A 70 -11.26 12.26 -4.32
CA VAL A 70 -10.24 11.31 -4.78
C VAL A 70 -8.88 12.01 -4.78
N LEU A 71 -8.02 11.67 -3.84
CA LEU A 71 -6.65 12.17 -3.73
C LEU A 71 -5.72 11.34 -4.63
N LYS A 72 -5.21 11.94 -5.70
CA LYS A 72 -4.21 11.33 -6.58
C LYS A 72 -2.81 11.85 -6.24
N ILE A 73 -1.88 10.93 -6.07
CA ILE A 73 -0.47 11.19 -5.76
C ILE A 73 0.36 10.51 -6.84
N ARG A 74 1.05 11.31 -7.65
CA ARG A 74 1.87 10.81 -8.77
C ARG A 74 3.06 11.72 -9.04
N MET A 75 3.99 11.26 -9.84
CA MET A 75 5.04 12.12 -10.39
C MET A 75 4.48 13.00 -11.51
N GLU A 76 5.11 14.16 -11.76
CA GLU A 76 4.86 14.94 -12.96
C GLU A 76 5.29 14.15 -14.22
N VAL A 77 4.72 14.49 -15.38
CA VAL A 77 4.88 13.75 -16.65
C VAL A 77 6.34 13.60 -17.08
N ASP A 78 7.21 14.56 -16.77
CA ASP A 78 8.64 14.51 -17.05
C ASP A 78 9.44 13.63 -16.07
N LYS A 79 8.77 13.05 -15.06
CA LYS A 79 9.35 12.21 -14.00
C LYS A 79 8.54 10.93 -13.72
N ILE A 80 7.76 10.46 -14.68
CA ILE A 80 7.00 9.21 -14.56
C ILE A 80 7.96 8.06 -14.18
N PHE A 81 7.52 7.14 -13.31
CA PHE A 81 8.30 6.01 -12.77
C PHE A 81 9.59 6.39 -12.03
N SER A 82 9.75 7.61 -11.54
CA SER A 82 10.92 8.03 -10.77
C SER A 82 10.68 8.24 -9.26
N GLY A 83 9.55 7.77 -8.76
CA GLY A 83 9.09 7.98 -7.36
C GLY A 83 9.73 7.06 -6.30
N TYR A 84 10.56 6.07 -6.68
CA TYR A 84 11.09 5.04 -5.75
C TYR A 84 11.86 5.55 -4.52
N ARG A 85 12.32 6.79 -4.54
CA ARG A 85 12.97 7.46 -3.40
C ARG A 85 12.22 8.70 -2.95
N THR A 86 10.92 8.77 -3.27
CA THR A 86 10.00 9.84 -2.90
C THR A 86 8.98 9.29 -1.92
N PHE A 87 8.84 9.96 -0.79
CA PHE A 87 7.99 9.55 0.31
C PHE A 87 6.94 10.62 0.57
N VAL A 88 5.70 10.20 0.78
CA VAL A 88 4.57 11.09 1.06
C VAL A 88 3.83 10.60 2.29
N ASP A 89 3.99 11.32 3.42
CA ASP A 89 3.14 11.11 4.58
C ASP A 89 1.81 11.82 4.36
N VAL A 90 0.72 11.07 4.29
CA VAL A 90 -0.64 11.58 4.11
C VAL A 90 -1.38 11.55 5.42
N TYR A 91 -1.62 12.71 5.98
CA TYR A 91 -2.43 12.90 7.18
C TYR A 91 -3.89 13.06 6.78
N TYR A 92 -4.80 12.28 7.40
CA TYR A 92 -6.21 12.25 7.01
C TYR A 92 -7.17 12.28 8.20
N THR A 93 -8.35 12.88 8.00
CA THR A 93 -9.38 13.04 9.02
C THR A 93 -10.61 12.19 8.78
N GLU A 94 -10.96 11.90 7.52
CA GLU A 94 -12.17 11.18 7.12
C GLU A 94 -11.96 9.66 7.11
N LYS A 95 -13.05 8.89 6.96
CA LYS A 95 -12.96 7.46 6.62
C LYS A 95 -12.45 7.30 5.18
N LEU A 96 -11.51 6.40 4.97
CA LEU A 96 -10.93 6.10 3.65
C LEU A 96 -11.61 4.89 3.05
N LEU A 97 -12.45 5.09 2.05
CA LEU A 97 -13.24 4.03 1.43
C LEU A 97 -12.42 3.15 0.49
N VAL A 98 -11.49 3.76 -0.26
CA VAL A 98 -10.68 3.07 -1.27
C VAL A 98 -9.21 3.47 -1.14
N LEU A 99 -8.34 2.46 -1.12
CA LEU A 99 -6.90 2.61 -1.28
C LEU A 99 -6.52 1.90 -2.58
N ASP A 100 -6.11 2.65 -3.60
CA ASP A 100 -5.82 2.17 -4.97
C ASP A 100 -4.36 2.52 -5.33
N VAL A 101 -3.52 1.52 -5.50
CA VAL A 101 -2.07 1.69 -5.69
C VAL A 101 -1.63 1.01 -6.97
N ASN A 102 -0.87 1.73 -7.79
CA ASN A 102 -0.52 1.33 -9.15
C ASN A 102 0.97 1.60 -9.43
N GLU A 103 1.49 1.02 -10.51
CA GLU A 103 2.80 1.39 -11.07
C GLU A 103 3.93 1.35 -10.02
N ASP A 104 4.12 0.18 -9.41
CA ASP A 104 5.12 -0.07 -8.36
C ASP A 104 5.04 0.83 -7.12
N ALA A 105 4.01 1.66 -6.99
CA ALA A 105 3.84 2.49 -5.80
C ALA A 105 3.55 1.62 -4.56
N ARG A 106 3.90 2.14 -3.39
CA ARG A 106 3.71 1.45 -2.12
C ARG A 106 2.86 2.30 -1.17
N LEU A 107 1.87 1.68 -0.53
CA LEU A 107 1.07 2.32 0.51
C LEU A 107 1.13 1.51 1.79
N THR A 108 1.41 2.20 2.90
CA THR A 108 1.45 1.62 4.24
C THR A 108 0.58 2.41 5.21
N SER A 109 0.05 1.73 6.23
CA SER A 109 -0.55 2.36 7.40
C SER A 109 -0.19 1.55 8.65
N ASP A 110 0.47 2.18 9.60
CA ASP A 110 0.73 1.58 10.92
C ASP A 110 -0.49 1.67 11.82
N ASP A 111 -1.33 2.69 11.62
CA ASP A 111 -2.60 2.87 12.32
C ASP A 111 -3.65 1.83 11.86
N ILE A 112 -4.49 1.40 12.79
CA ILE A 112 -5.61 0.51 12.47
C ILE A 112 -6.73 1.33 11.81
N ILE A 113 -7.04 1.03 10.57
CA ILE A 113 -8.18 1.63 9.85
C ILE A 113 -9.47 1.01 10.37
N LYS A 114 -10.34 1.83 11.02
CA LYS A 114 -11.60 1.38 11.63
C LYS A 114 -12.79 2.03 10.92
N GLN A 115 -13.60 1.21 10.26
CA GLN A 115 -14.79 1.67 9.52
C GLN A 115 -15.67 0.49 9.10
N GLU A 116 -16.77 0.76 8.40
CA GLU A 116 -17.69 -0.28 7.93
C GLU A 116 -17.13 -1.03 6.73
N VAL A 117 -16.70 -0.32 5.69
CA VAL A 117 -16.23 -0.90 4.44
C VAL A 117 -14.87 -0.32 4.06
N LEU A 118 -13.94 -1.17 3.61
CA LEU A 118 -12.66 -0.76 3.04
C LEU A 118 -12.41 -1.56 1.76
N GLU A 119 -12.08 -0.87 0.67
CA GLU A 119 -11.61 -1.49 -0.58
C GLU A 119 -10.10 -1.24 -0.77
N LEU A 120 -9.35 -2.32 -0.99
CA LEU A 120 -7.92 -2.31 -1.28
C LEU A 120 -7.69 -2.77 -2.71
N LYS A 121 -7.01 -1.96 -3.51
CA LYS A 121 -6.63 -2.27 -4.89
C LYS A 121 -5.13 -2.10 -5.09
N ALA A 122 -4.47 -3.13 -5.62
CA ALA A 122 -3.06 -3.06 -6.01
C ALA A 122 -2.88 -3.67 -7.40
N GLN A 123 -2.21 -2.97 -8.28
CA GLN A 123 -1.94 -3.43 -9.64
C GLN A 123 -0.58 -2.96 -10.14
N GLU A 124 -0.08 -3.64 -11.18
CA GLU A 124 1.18 -3.28 -11.85
C GLU A 124 2.36 -3.22 -10.88
N GLY A 125 2.57 -4.31 -10.12
CA GLY A 125 3.67 -4.43 -9.16
C GLY A 125 3.49 -3.66 -7.84
N ALA A 126 2.45 -2.85 -7.71
CA ALA A 126 2.22 -2.02 -6.52
C ALA A 126 1.91 -2.83 -5.26
N GLN A 127 2.16 -2.24 -4.09
CA GLN A 127 2.04 -2.89 -2.81
C GLN A 127 1.21 -2.10 -1.80
N ILE A 128 0.27 -2.77 -1.11
CA ILE A 128 -0.46 -2.24 0.05
C ILE A 128 -0.15 -3.09 1.28
N ILE A 129 0.19 -2.43 2.40
CA ILE A 129 0.37 -3.09 3.71
C ILE A 129 -0.41 -2.30 4.75
N VAL A 130 -1.49 -2.91 5.28
CA VAL A 130 -2.39 -2.20 6.21
C VAL A 130 -2.89 -3.09 7.34
N LYS A 131 -3.30 -2.44 8.44
CA LYS A 131 -4.06 -3.04 9.52
C LYS A 131 -5.48 -2.49 9.50
N ALA A 132 -6.50 -3.35 9.51
CA ALA A 132 -7.89 -2.90 9.45
C ALA A 132 -8.82 -3.67 10.39
N GLN A 133 -9.82 -2.96 10.91
CA GLN A 133 -10.98 -3.50 11.62
C GLN A 133 -12.23 -2.95 10.96
N VAL A 134 -12.87 -3.77 10.13
CA VAL A 134 -13.99 -3.36 9.28
C VAL A 134 -15.12 -4.39 9.34
N GLU A 135 -16.30 -4.05 8.85
CA GLU A 135 -17.38 -5.03 8.69
C GLU A 135 -17.16 -5.82 7.39
N GLN A 136 -16.74 -5.12 6.32
CA GLN A 136 -16.45 -5.72 5.03
C GLN A 136 -15.11 -5.23 4.46
N LEU A 137 -14.26 -6.19 4.05
CA LEU A 137 -13.04 -5.94 3.31
C LEU A 137 -13.20 -6.40 1.86
N LEU A 138 -12.95 -5.50 0.92
CA LEU A 138 -12.88 -5.81 -0.52
C LEU A 138 -11.41 -5.75 -0.94
N VAL A 139 -10.91 -6.82 -1.56
CA VAL A 139 -9.52 -6.94 -2.01
C VAL A 139 -9.49 -7.24 -3.49
N LYS A 140 -8.76 -6.41 -4.23
CA LYS A 140 -8.54 -6.62 -5.66
C LYS A 140 -7.07 -6.46 -6.02
N THR A 141 -6.45 -7.50 -6.57
CA THR A 141 -5.11 -7.39 -7.13
C THR A 141 -5.08 -7.86 -8.58
N VAL A 142 -4.27 -7.18 -9.37
CA VAL A 142 -4.10 -7.49 -10.79
C VAL A 142 -2.65 -7.26 -11.19
N THR A 143 -2.14 -7.97 -12.20
CA THR A 143 -0.83 -7.71 -12.82
C THR A 143 0.31 -7.58 -11.80
N GLY A 144 0.49 -8.62 -10.96
CA GLY A 144 1.57 -8.65 -9.97
C GLY A 144 1.38 -7.75 -8.75
N GLY A 145 0.24 -7.09 -8.59
CA GLY A 145 -0.05 -6.30 -7.37
C GLY A 145 -0.06 -7.18 -6.11
N ILE A 146 0.38 -6.62 -4.98
CA ILE A 146 0.51 -7.32 -3.70
C ILE A 146 -0.27 -6.58 -2.62
N ILE A 147 -1.17 -7.28 -1.92
CA ILE A 147 -1.85 -6.74 -0.75
C ILE A 147 -1.57 -7.62 0.46
N GLN A 148 -1.03 -7.03 1.52
CA GLN A 148 -0.86 -7.63 2.82
C GLN A 148 -1.78 -6.94 3.82
N ALA A 149 -2.70 -7.70 4.40
CA ALA A 149 -3.63 -7.18 5.40
C ALA A 149 -3.55 -7.97 6.70
N SER A 150 -3.71 -7.26 7.83
CA SER A 150 -3.89 -7.86 9.14
C SER A 150 -5.04 -7.20 9.89
N GLY A 151 -5.67 -7.92 10.81
CA GLY A 151 -6.79 -7.41 11.57
C GLY A 151 -8.05 -8.27 11.49
N PHE A 152 -9.21 -7.65 11.27
CA PHE A 152 -10.48 -8.35 11.36
C PHE A 152 -11.57 -7.72 10.48
N SER A 153 -12.46 -8.59 9.93
CA SER A 153 -13.76 -8.21 9.37
C SER A 153 -14.81 -9.30 9.60
N ASP A 154 -16.08 -8.96 9.41
CA ASP A 154 -17.12 -9.99 9.33
C ASP A 154 -17.06 -10.69 7.98
N ASN A 155 -16.97 -9.93 6.90
CA ASN A 155 -16.97 -10.43 5.53
C ASN A 155 -15.70 -9.99 4.77
N GLN A 156 -15.26 -10.85 3.87
CA GLN A 156 -14.13 -10.57 2.99
C GLN A 156 -14.43 -11.08 1.58
N ASP A 157 -14.27 -10.21 0.58
CA ASP A 157 -14.35 -10.56 -0.84
C ASP A 157 -13.01 -10.29 -1.51
N VAL A 158 -12.41 -11.34 -2.08
CA VAL A 158 -11.08 -11.33 -2.68
C VAL A 158 -11.16 -11.69 -4.15
N LEU A 159 -10.69 -10.81 -5.02
CA LEU A 159 -10.57 -11.02 -6.47
C LEU A 159 -9.12 -10.79 -6.91
N ILE A 160 -8.46 -11.83 -7.39
CA ILE A 160 -7.06 -11.77 -7.79
C ILE A 160 -6.88 -12.30 -9.20
N ASN A 161 -6.19 -11.53 -10.03
CA ASN A 161 -5.93 -11.87 -11.42
C ASN A 161 -4.45 -11.64 -11.79
N THR A 162 -3.99 -12.38 -12.80
CA THR A 162 -2.73 -12.13 -13.50
C THR A 162 -1.53 -11.97 -12.56
N GLY A 163 -1.22 -13.04 -11.82
CA GLY A 163 -0.06 -13.07 -10.92
C GLY A 163 -0.15 -12.20 -9.67
N GLY A 164 -1.32 -11.62 -9.37
CA GLY A 164 -1.54 -10.86 -8.13
C GLY A 164 -1.45 -11.73 -6.89
N ILE A 165 -1.16 -11.13 -5.74
CA ILE A 165 -0.96 -11.81 -4.46
C ILE A 165 -1.78 -11.13 -3.36
N TYR A 166 -2.50 -11.93 -2.57
CA TYR A 166 -3.12 -11.48 -1.33
C TYR A 166 -2.60 -12.30 -0.14
N GLU A 167 -1.99 -11.61 0.82
CA GLU A 167 -1.49 -12.17 2.07
C GLU A 167 -2.40 -11.76 3.23
N GLY A 168 -3.50 -12.49 3.40
CA GLY A 168 -4.51 -12.27 4.43
C GLY A 168 -4.51 -13.33 5.54
N LYS A 169 -3.40 -14.08 5.74
CA LYS A 169 -3.29 -15.07 6.83
C LYS A 169 -3.57 -14.46 8.21
N ASP A 170 -3.12 -13.22 8.43
CA ASP A 170 -3.28 -12.51 9.69
C ASP A 170 -4.52 -11.59 9.72
N PHE A 171 -5.36 -11.68 8.69
CA PHE A 171 -6.64 -10.98 8.60
C PHE A 171 -7.80 -11.96 8.86
N LYS A 172 -8.33 -11.95 10.07
CA LYS A 172 -9.37 -12.88 10.52
C LYS A 172 -10.74 -12.45 10.05
N THR A 173 -11.54 -13.39 9.52
CA THR A 173 -12.92 -13.12 9.08
C THR A 173 -13.89 -14.18 9.58
N LYS A 174 -15.19 -13.92 9.48
CA LYS A 174 -16.22 -14.98 9.64
C LYS A 174 -16.49 -15.65 8.29
N PHE A 175 -16.65 -14.86 7.23
CA PHE A 175 -17.02 -15.32 5.90
C PHE A 175 -16.04 -14.77 4.86
N SER A 176 -15.58 -15.62 3.94
CA SER A 176 -14.65 -15.23 2.88
C SER A 176 -15.09 -15.80 1.53
N THR A 177 -15.20 -14.92 0.52
CA THR A 177 -15.33 -15.31 -0.90
C THR A 177 -14.03 -14.99 -1.62
N VAL A 178 -13.43 -15.99 -2.27
CA VAL A 178 -12.11 -15.85 -2.89
C VAL A 178 -12.17 -16.34 -4.33
N ASN A 179 -11.80 -15.46 -5.26
CA ASN A 179 -11.65 -15.78 -6.68
C ASN A 179 -10.21 -15.50 -7.12
N VAL A 180 -9.50 -16.55 -7.52
CA VAL A 180 -8.09 -16.49 -7.95
C VAL A 180 -7.99 -16.97 -9.38
N ASN A 181 -7.37 -16.18 -10.26
CA ASN A 181 -7.22 -16.47 -11.67
C ASN A 181 -5.77 -16.28 -12.15
N ALA A 182 -5.41 -16.98 -13.23
CA ALA A 182 -4.18 -16.77 -14.00
C ALA A 182 -2.90 -16.71 -13.14
N GLY A 183 -2.57 -17.82 -12.46
CA GLY A 183 -1.33 -17.97 -11.69
C GLY A 183 -1.22 -17.13 -10.42
N SER A 184 -2.32 -16.56 -9.96
CA SER A 184 -2.37 -15.71 -8.75
C SER A 184 -2.40 -16.55 -7.46
N ARG A 185 -2.18 -15.88 -6.31
CA ARG A 185 -2.18 -16.53 -4.99
C ARG A 185 -2.97 -15.74 -3.96
N ALA A 186 -3.75 -16.44 -3.13
CA ALA A 186 -4.43 -15.88 -1.96
C ALA A 186 -4.17 -16.70 -0.70
N SER A 187 -3.92 -16.03 0.42
CA SER A 187 -4.02 -16.61 1.76
C SER A 187 -5.17 -15.92 2.49
N VAL A 188 -6.16 -16.68 2.95
CA VAL A 188 -7.32 -16.16 3.69
C VAL A 188 -7.50 -16.89 5.02
N ASN A 189 -8.08 -16.20 6.01
CA ASN A 189 -8.31 -16.74 7.34
C ASN A 189 -9.77 -16.52 7.73
N ALA A 190 -10.56 -17.58 7.77
CA ALA A 190 -11.98 -17.50 8.10
C ALA A 190 -12.39 -18.57 9.13
N SER A 191 -13.39 -18.27 9.97
CA SER A 191 -13.88 -19.18 11.01
C SER A 191 -15.13 -19.96 10.62
N ASN A 192 -16.01 -19.39 9.79
CA ASN A 192 -17.31 -19.98 9.52
C ASN A 192 -17.39 -20.60 8.11
N TYR A 193 -17.08 -19.79 7.10
CA TYR A 193 -17.30 -20.20 5.72
C TYR A 193 -16.28 -19.63 4.76
N VAL A 194 -15.80 -20.46 3.82
CA VAL A 194 -15.00 -20.03 2.68
C VAL A 194 -15.60 -20.56 1.39
N LYS A 195 -15.82 -19.68 0.42
CA LYS A 195 -16.05 -20.03 -0.98
C LYS A 195 -14.81 -19.69 -1.79
N ALA A 196 -14.08 -20.71 -2.25
CA ALA A 196 -12.86 -20.52 -3.02
C ALA A 196 -13.03 -21.03 -4.46
N VAL A 197 -12.73 -20.16 -5.41
CA VAL A 197 -12.74 -20.49 -6.85
C VAL A 197 -11.37 -20.19 -7.43
N VAL A 198 -10.72 -21.18 -8.03
CA VAL A 198 -9.43 -21.02 -8.71
C VAL A 198 -9.60 -21.36 -10.19
N LYS A 199 -9.12 -20.48 -11.08
CA LYS A 199 -9.17 -20.66 -12.52
C LYS A 199 -7.81 -20.43 -13.16
N ALA A 200 -7.48 -21.25 -14.17
CA ALA A 200 -6.28 -21.09 -14.99
C ALA A 200 -4.97 -21.08 -14.16
N GLY A 201 -4.81 -22.06 -13.29
CA GLY A 201 -3.67 -22.15 -12.36
C GLY A 201 -3.71 -21.06 -11.29
N GLY A 202 -3.30 -21.36 -10.11
CA GLY A 202 -3.29 -20.44 -8.98
C GLY A 202 -3.43 -21.19 -7.68
N GLU A 203 -3.36 -20.50 -6.57
CA GLU A 203 -3.36 -21.12 -5.25
C GLU A 203 -4.20 -20.33 -4.25
N VAL A 204 -5.03 -21.04 -3.48
CA VAL A 204 -5.71 -20.50 -2.29
C VAL A 204 -5.30 -21.30 -1.07
N LEU A 205 -4.75 -20.65 -0.05
CA LEU A 205 -4.44 -21.20 1.25
C LEU A 205 -5.50 -20.72 2.26
N VAL A 206 -6.25 -21.67 2.85
CA VAL A 206 -7.34 -21.40 3.77
C VAL A 206 -6.91 -21.68 5.20
N TYR A 207 -6.80 -20.63 6.01
CA TYR A 207 -6.51 -20.67 7.45
C TYR A 207 -7.79 -20.46 8.27
N GLY A 208 -7.70 -20.63 9.59
CA GLY A 208 -8.79 -20.33 10.54
C GLY A 208 -9.78 -21.46 10.79
N ASN A 209 -9.58 -22.62 10.15
CA ASN A 209 -10.39 -23.81 10.33
C ASN A 209 -11.91 -23.59 10.14
N PRO A 210 -12.35 -23.04 9.00
CA PRO A 210 -13.77 -22.73 8.77
C PRO A 210 -14.66 -23.98 8.86
N SER A 211 -15.88 -23.79 9.35
CA SER A 211 -16.88 -24.88 9.49
C SER A 211 -17.29 -25.47 8.14
N LYS A 212 -17.23 -24.68 7.07
CA LYS A 212 -17.57 -25.11 5.71
C LYS A 212 -16.63 -24.46 4.68
N ILE A 213 -16.15 -25.26 3.72
CA ILE A 213 -15.42 -24.77 2.55
C ILE A 213 -16.13 -25.27 1.29
N GLU A 214 -16.44 -24.35 0.38
CA GLU A 214 -16.89 -24.66 -0.99
C GLU A 214 -15.76 -24.37 -1.96
N GLU A 215 -15.31 -25.42 -2.65
CA GLU A 215 -14.14 -25.38 -3.51
C GLU A 215 -14.53 -25.61 -4.97
N LYS A 216 -13.94 -24.80 -5.87
CA LYS A 216 -14.07 -25.02 -7.31
C LYS A 216 -12.75 -24.68 -8.00
N THR A 217 -12.22 -25.63 -8.77
CA THR A 217 -11.08 -25.40 -9.64
C THR A 217 -11.46 -25.60 -11.11
N VAL A 218 -10.90 -24.78 -11.99
CA VAL A 218 -11.14 -24.84 -13.44
C VAL A 218 -9.81 -24.58 -14.17
N PHE A 219 -9.40 -25.49 -15.03
CA PHE A 219 -8.11 -25.46 -15.74
C PHE A 219 -6.89 -25.39 -14.81
N GLY A 220 -6.87 -26.22 -13.79
CA GLY A 220 -5.79 -26.35 -12.82
C GLY A 220 -5.87 -25.35 -11.67
N GLY A 221 -4.92 -25.48 -10.74
CA GLY A 221 -4.83 -24.71 -9.51
C GLY A 221 -5.10 -25.54 -8.28
N THR A 222 -4.80 -24.98 -7.11
CA THR A 222 -4.89 -25.69 -5.82
C THR A 222 -5.64 -24.86 -4.78
N ILE A 223 -6.42 -25.54 -3.95
CA ILE A 223 -7.03 -25.01 -2.73
C ILE A 223 -6.57 -25.90 -1.59
N ARG A 224 -5.95 -25.33 -0.56
CA ARG A 224 -5.42 -26.10 0.56
C ARG A 224 -5.89 -25.53 1.90
N LYS A 225 -6.38 -26.39 2.77
CA LYS A 225 -6.62 -26.09 4.18
C LYS A 225 -5.31 -26.22 4.95
N MET A 226 -4.98 -25.20 5.74
CA MET A 226 -3.74 -25.07 6.48
C MET A 226 -3.96 -25.29 7.99
#